data_e21548df67216b9819abc2f9ce603b45
#
_entry.id   e21548df67216b9819abc2f9ce603b45
#
_cell.length_a   1.000
_cell.length_b   1.000
_cell.length_c   1.000
_cell.angle_alpha   90.00
_cell.angle_beta   90.00
_cell.angle_gamma   90.00
#
_symmetry.space_group_name_H-M   'P 1'
#
loop_
_entity.id
_entity.type
_entity.pdbx_description
1 polymer ?
#
loop_
_entity_poly.entity_id
_entity_poly.type
_entity_poly.pdbx_seq_one_letter_code
_entity_poly.pdbx_strand_id
1 'polypeptide(L)'
;MRQKTLFTKSALAVAVAIVSSQAWSAGFQLNEFSASGLGRAYSGEGAIADDAGNVSRNPALITMFDRPTFSGGAIFVDPDVNVSGRSPTGRSLNADNIAPTAWVPNLHFVAPINEQFGWGASVTSNYGLATEYSNSYAAGSVGGKTDLETLNLNLSGAYRLDNHWSFGLGFDAVYARAKIERYAGDLPQIIAGGLPGLVQSGKIDPQTAAQLGAAAGGINSDTQIAHLKGDEWGFGWNAGILYELDKNNRYSLTYRSXXXXXXXXXXXXXDGDYKSSLPAALNPVNAALGLGLPYGTGGRTTGGSLTLNLPEMWEVSGYNRIAPQWAIHYSLTYTSWSQFQELKATNSNGDTLFKKEEKYKDAYRIALGTTYYMDDNWTFRTGIAFDDSPVPEQQRSISIPDQDRLWLSAGTTYAFNEDASVDAGVSYMHGQHVEFTEGPYTFKXXXXXXXXXXXXXXYGVNFNYRF
;
A
#
# COMPACT_ATOMS: atom_id res chain seq x y z
N MET A 1 8.02 -12.87 -29.43
CA MET A 1 7.09 -12.14 -28.59
C MET A 1 6.96 -12.74 -27.21
N ARG A 2 6.76 -14.04 -27.14
CA ARG A 2 6.67 -14.71 -25.85
C ARG A 2 7.95 -14.58 -25.04
N GLN A 3 9.10 -14.69 -25.70
CA GLN A 3 10.38 -14.56 -25.04
C GLN A 3 10.60 -13.15 -24.50
N LYS A 4 10.15 -12.14 -25.25
CA LYS A 4 10.24 -10.76 -24.79
C LYS A 4 9.35 -10.54 -23.55
N THR A 5 8.16 -11.11 -23.55
CA THR A 5 7.27 -10.99 -22.42
C THR A 5 7.87 -11.62 -21.17
N LEU A 6 8.46 -12.81 -21.31
CA LEU A 6 9.08 -13.49 -20.20
C LEU A 6 10.28 -12.70 -19.66
N PHE A 7 11.10 -12.19 -20.56
CA PHE A 7 12.26 -11.41 -20.15
C PHE A 7 11.83 -10.13 -19.40
N THR A 8 10.84 -9.44 -19.93
CA THR A 8 10.35 -8.22 -19.31
C THR A 8 9.76 -8.51 -17.93
N LYS A 9 8.95 -9.54 -17.81
CA LYS A 9 8.38 -9.90 -16.53
C LYS A 9 9.44 -10.28 -15.52
N SER A 10 10.48 -11.02 -15.96
CA SER A 10 11.56 -11.42 -15.06
C SER A 10 12.34 -10.22 -14.56
N ALA A 11 12.68 -9.28 -15.46
CA ALA A 11 13.41 -8.08 -15.06
C ALA A 11 12.62 -7.24 -14.09
N LEU A 12 11.31 -7.09 -14.33
CA LEU A 12 10.47 -6.31 -13.45
C LEU A 12 10.20 -7.04 -12.13
N ALA A 13 10.14 -8.37 -12.15
CA ALA A 13 10.00 -9.12 -10.91
C ALA A 13 11.22 -8.94 -10.02
N VAL A 14 12.41 -8.89 -10.61
CA VAL A 14 13.62 -8.60 -9.83
C VAL A 14 13.55 -7.19 -9.23
N ALA A 15 13.11 -6.20 -10.02
CA ALA A 15 12.97 -4.85 -9.52
C ALA A 15 11.96 -4.78 -8.39
N VAL A 16 10.82 -5.45 -8.52
CA VAL A 16 9.82 -5.48 -7.47
C VAL A 16 10.36 -6.18 -6.23
N ALA A 17 11.14 -7.24 -6.40
CA ALA A 17 11.74 -7.92 -5.25
C ALA A 17 12.71 -7.00 -4.50
N ILE A 18 13.42 -6.14 -5.22
CA ILE A 18 14.28 -5.15 -4.56
C ILE A 18 13.44 -4.13 -3.80
N VAL A 19 12.30 -3.76 -4.35
CA VAL A 19 11.43 -2.76 -3.72
C VAL A 19 10.72 -3.31 -2.51
N SER A 20 10.59 -4.47 -2.19
CA SER A 20 10.08 -5.01 -0.94
C SER A 20 9.17 -4.01 -0.20
N SER A 21 7.96 -3.84 -0.66
CA SER A 21 7.11 -2.74 -0.22
C SER A 21 6.33 -3.11 1.04
N GLN A 22 6.75 -2.59 2.19
CA GLN A 22 6.11 -2.90 3.46
C GLN A 22 5.76 -1.66 4.27
N ALA A 23 5.83 -0.50 3.65
CA ALA A 23 5.40 0.72 4.30
C ALA A 23 3.94 0.97 3.96
N TRP A 24 3.23 1.59 4.90
CA TRP A 24 1.85 1.99 4.65
C TRP A 24 1.60 3.39 5.14
N SER A 25 0.77 4.12 4.41
CA SER A 25 0.09 5.24 5.00
C SER A 25 -1.36 4.80 5.19
N ALA A 26 -2.33 5.40 4.55
CA ALA A 26 -3.71 4.96 4.68
C ALA A 26 -3.94 3.71 3.83
N GLY A 27 -4.59 2.73 4.39
CA GLY A 27 -4.77 1.46 3.72
C GLY A 27 -3.41 0.84 3.42
N PHE A 28 -3.19 0.42 2.18
CA PHE A 28 -1.87 -0.06 1.77
C PHE A 28 -1.24 0.88 0.74
N GLN A 29 -1.60 2.13 0.78
CA GLN A 29 -0.99 3.15 -0.06
C GLN A 29 0.39 3.53 0.45
N LEU A 30 1.31 3.80 -0.47
CA LEU A 30 2.66 4.26 -0.14
C LEU A 30 2.84 5.69 -0.62
N ASN A 31 3.52 6.50 0.19
CA ASN A 31 3.90 7.85 -0.19
C ASN A 31 5.41 8.01 -0.36
N GLU A 32 6.16 6.93 -0.32
CA GLU A 32 7.61 6.94 -0.20
C GLU A 32 8.27 7.18 -1.56
N PHE A 33 7.98 8.32 -2.21
CA PHE A 33 8.50 8.59 -3.54
C PHE A 33 9.71 9.54 -3.56
N SER A 34 10.12 10.09 -2.43
CA SER A 34 11.33 10.91 -2.37
C SER A 34 11.71 11.17 -0.92
N ALA A 35 13.00 11.37 -0.68
CA ALA A 35 13.48 11.70 0.66
C ALA A 35 13.15 13.14 1.04
N SER A 36 13.13 14.06 0.07
CA SER A 36 12.77 15.43 0.39
C SER A 36 11.31 15.51 0.80
N GLY A 37 10.43 14.78 0.10
CA GLY A 37 9.04 14.72 0.49
C GLY A 37 8.88 14.11 1.87
N LEU A 38 9.61 13.04 2.15
CA LEU A 38 9.56 12.41 3.47
C LEU A 38 9.89 13.41 4.56
N GLY A 39 10.89 14.25 4.35
CA GLY A 39 11.34 15.21 5.35
C GLY A 39 10.34 16.30 5.67
N ARG A 40 9.32 16.49 4.83
CA ARG A 40 8.26 17.48 5.10
C ARG A 40 6.89 16.83 5.24
N ALA A 41 6.85 15.54 5.54
CA ALA A 41 5.61 14.77 5.68
C ALA A 41 4.76 14.84 4.41
N TYR A 42 5.40 15.00 3.26
CA TYR A 42 4.75 15.09 1.96
C TYR A 42 3.71 16.22 1.90
N SER A 43 4.01 17.34 2.58
CA SER A 43 3.15 18.51 2.53
C SER A 43 3.48 19.33 1.30
N GLY A 44 2.44 19.73 0.57
CA GLY A 44 2.59 20.64 -0.55
C GLY A 44 3.26 20.07 -1.78
N GLU A 45 3.29 18.74 -1.92
CA GLU A 45 4.11 18.09 -2.94
C GLU A 45 3.78 18.52 -4.37
N GLY A 46 2.49 18.76 -4.65
CA GLY A 46 2.09 19.15 -5.98
C GLY A 46 2.46 20.58 -6.38
N ALA A 47 2.92 21.38 -5.43
CA ALA A 47 3.30 22.77 -5.68
C ALA A 47 4.79 23.03 -5.47
N ILE A 48 5.58 22.01 -5.17
CA ILE A 48 7.00 22.13 -4.86
C ILE A 48 7.81 21.46 -5.96
N ALA A 49 8.84 22.15 -6.45
CA ALA A 49 9.70 21.63 -7.50
C ALA A 49 11.16 21.67 -7.06
N ASP A 50 11.45 21.17 -5.86
CA ASP A 50 12.81 21.15 -5.33
C ASP A 50 13.69 20.17 -6.09
N ASP A 51 13.13 19.07 -6.54
CA ASP A 51 13.88 18.05 -7.27
C ASP A 51 12.91 17.30 -8.20
N ALA A 52 13.44 16.35 -8.95
CA ALA A 52 12.65 15.65 -9.93
C ALA A 52 11.60 14.73 -9.30
N GLY A 53 11.73 14.41 -8.02
CA GLY A 53 10.77 13.51 -7.37
C GLY A 53 9.36 14.07 -7.32
N ASN A 54 9.22 15.38 -7.27
CA ASN A 54 7.90 16.00 -7.17
C ASN A 54 7.05 15.79 -8.42
N VAL A 55 7.66 15.53 -9.58
CA VAL A 55 6.87 15.37 -10.80
C VAL A 55 6.05 14.07 -10.77
N SER A 56 6.45 13.10 -9.97
CA SER A 56 5.64 11.90 -9.84
C SER A 56 4.32 12.19 -9.14
N ARG A 57 4.24 13.27 -8.37
CA ARG A 57 2.99 13.68 -7.74
C ARG A 57 2.20 14.64 -8.62
N ASN A 58 2.89 15.53 -9.34
CA ASN A 58 2.23 16.52 -10.20
C ASN A 58 3.04 16.69 -11.48
N PRO A 59 2.59 16.14 -12.61
CA PRO A 59 3.36 16.28 -13.84
C PRO A 59 3.44 17.72 -14.37
N ALA A 60 2.54 18.62 -13.95
CA ALA A 60 2.64 20.01 -14.37
C ALA A 60 3.92 20.67 -13.86
N LEU A 61 4.51 20.14 -12.77
CA LEU A 61 5.77 20.69 -12.24
C LEU A 61 6.94 20.53 -13.20
N ILE A 62 6.82 19.68 -14.19
CA ILE A 62 7.87 19.51 -15.20
C ILE A 62 8.25 20.84 -15.82
N THR A 63 7.27 21.75 -16.03
CA THR A 63 7.54 23.02 -16.67
C THR A 63 8.41 23.94 -15.82
N MET A 64 8.63 23.64 -14.56
CA MET A 64 9.48 24.46 -13.70
C MET A 64 10.95 24.11 -13.80
N PHE A 65 11.30 23.08 -14.54
CA PHE A 65 12.69 22.64 -14.67
C PHE A 65 13.26 23.15 -15.98
N ASP A 66 14.38 23.85 -15.90
CA ASP A 66 15.02 24.41 -17.09
C ASP A 66 16.18 23.58 -17.59
N ARG A 67 16.51 22.49 -16.91
CA ARG A 67 17.59 21.59 -17.28
C ARG A 67 17.15 20.15 -17.01
N PRO A 68 17.70 19.18 -17.74
CA PRO A 68 17.42 17.79 -17.39
C PRO A 68 17.87 17.53 -15.96
N THR A 69 17.01 16.89 -15.18
CA THR A 69 17.22 16.73 -13.74
C THR A 69 16.87 15.31 -13.34
N PHE A 70 17.73 14.73 -12.52
CA PHE A 70 17.58 13.38 -12.02
C PHE A 70 17.46 13.40 -10.50
N SER A 71 16.65 12.49 -9.97
CA SER A 71 16.60 12.22 -8.52
C SER A 71 16.44 10.73 -8.33
N GLY A 72 17.25 10.15 -7.47
CA GLY A 72 17.14 8.73 -7.19
C GLY A 72 17.56 8.42 -5.78
N GLY A 73 16.90 7.47 -5.18
CA GLY A 73 17.22 7.10 -3.83
C GLY A 73 16.32 6.01 -3.31
N ALA A 74 16.27 5.92 -1.99
CA ALA A 74 15.47 4.89 -1.34
C ALA A 74 15.06 5.35 0.04
N ILE A 75 13.95 4.80 0.50
CA ILE A 75 13.46 5.02 1.85
C ILE A 75 13.44 3.67 2.56
N PHE A 76 14.10 3.61 3.71
CA PHE A 76 14.09 2.43 4.56
C PHE A 76 12.94 2.59 5.55
N VAL A 77 12.07 1.60 5.59
CA VAL A 77 10.90 1.59 6.45
C VAL A 77 11.12 0.55 7.54
N ASP A 78 10.96 0.98 8.77
CA ASP A 78 11.15 0.12 9.93
C ASP A 78 9.85 0.13 10.75
N PRO A 79 8.91 -0.78 10.45
CA PRO A 79 7.65 -0.81 11.18
C PRO A 79 7.79 -1.48 12.53
N ASP A 80 6.91 -1.09 13.43
CA ASP A 80 6.76 -1.76 14.73
C ASP A 80 5.26 -1.97 14.92
N VAL A 81 4.78 -3.13 14.46
CA VAL A 81 3.35 -3.45 14.48
C VAL A 81 3.17 -4.71 15.29
N ASN A 82 2.34 -4.66 16.31
CA ASN A 82 2.13 -5.74 17.25
C ASN A 82 0.65 -5.97 17.47
N VAL A 83 0.27 -7.22 17.71
CA VAL A 83 -1.10 -7.55 18.08
C VAL A 83 -1.05 -8.39 19.35
N SER A 84 -2.15 -8.36 20.09
CA SER A 84 -2.30 -9.18 21.29
C SER A 84 -3.73 -9.63 21.39
N GLY A 85 -3.96 -10.60 22.27
CA GLY A 85 -5.28 -11.13 22.52
C GLY A 85 -5.23 -12.58 22.89
N ARG A 86 -6.39 -13.17 23.00
CA ARG A 86 -6.52 -14.58 23.36
C ARG A 86 -7.65 -15.20 22.54
N SER A 87 -7.37 -16.35 21.97
CA SER A 87 -8.31 -17.10 21.15
C SER A 87 -9.42 -17.69 22.03
N PRO A 88 -10.58 -17.97 21.43
CA PRO A 88 -11.61 -18.73 22.20
C PRO A 88 -11.12 -20.05 22.75
N THR A 89 -10.08 -20.65 22.18
CA THR A 89 -9.50 -21.89 22.71
C THR A 89 -8.54 -21.65 23.87
N GLY A 90 -8.27 -20.39 24.22
CA GLY A 90 -7.32 -20.06 25.28
C GLY A 90 -5.91 -19.82 24.79
N ARG A 91 -5.60 -20.09 23.53
CA ARG A 91 -4.26 -19.86 23.01
C ARG A 91 -4.00 -18.38 22.86
N SER A 92 -2.74 -17.98 23.04
CA SER A 92 -2.33 -16.60 22.89
C SER A 92 -2.43 -16.15 21.44
N LEU A 93 -2.90 -14.92 21.24
CA LEU A 93 -2.88 -14.26 19.93
C LEU A 93 -1.75 -13.23 19.84
N ASN A 94 -0.85 -13.20 20.81
CA ASN A 94 0.24 -12.22 20.82
C ASN A 94 1.20 -12.50 19.67
N ALA A 95 1.54 -11.44 18.93
CA ALA A 95 2.53 -11.51 17.88
C ALA A 95 3.17 -10.13 17.74
N ASP A 96 4.50 -10.11 17.70
CA ASP A 96 5.26 -8.87 17.63
C ASP A 96 5.94 -8.77 16.28
N ASN A 97 6.14 -7.53 15.84
CA ASN A 97 6.89 -7.23 14.62
C ASN A 97 6.37 -8.01 13.43
N ILE A 98 5.07 -7.93 13.23
CA ILE A 98 4.42 -8.70 12.17
C ILE A 98 4.61 -8.09 10.79
N ALA A 99 5.16 -6.87 10.72
CA ALA A 99 5.46 -6.22 9.45
C ALA A 99 6.98 -6.10 9.34
N PRO A 100 7.61 -6.76 8.36
CA PRO A 100 9.07 -6.70 8.25
C PRO A 100 9.55 -5.36 7.73
N THR A 101 10.86 -5.11 7.90
CA THR A 101 11.47 -3.91 7.34
C THR A 101 11.50 -3.98 5.82
N ALA A 102 11.63 -2.80 5.20
CA ALA A 102 11.61 -2.74 3.74
C ALA A 102 12.41 -1.56 3.24
N TRP A 103 12.93 -1.71 2.01
CA TRP A 103 13.51 -0.61 1.24
C TRP A 103 12.55 -0.27 0.12
N VAL A 104 12.26 1.02 -0.06
CA VAL A 104 11.37 1.48 -1.13
C VAL A 104 12.17 2.44 -2.01
N PRO A 105 12.66 1.97 -3.16
CA PRO A 105 13.44 2.84 -4.03
C PRO A 105 12.55 3.75 -4.87
N ASN A 106 13.13 4.84 -5.35
CA ASN A 106 12.48 5.75 -6.26
C ASN A 106 13.49 6.31 -7.24
N LEU A 107 13.06 6.53 -8.49
CA LEU A 107 13.86 7.11 -9.55
C LEU A 107 13.00 8.09 -10.31
N HIS A 108 13.56 9.24 -10.65
CA HIS A 108 12.83 10.28 -11.38
C HIS A 108 13.75 10.99 -12.34
N PHE A 109 13.22 11.33 -13.51
CA PHE A 109 13.94 12.12 -14.47
C PHE A 109 12.98 13.08 -15.16
N VAL A 110 13.38 14.34 -15.29
CA VAL A 110 12.62 15.33 -16.04
C VAL A 110 13.54 16.00 -17.03
N ALA A 111 12.99 16.39 -18.16
CA ALA A 111 13.76 17.13 -19.16
C ALA A 111 12.86 18.14 -19.86
N PRO A 112 13.29 19.39 -19.97
CA PRO A 112 12.57 20.33 -20.80
C PRO A 112 12.80 20.01 -22.29
N ILE A 113 11.78 20.25 -23.11
CA ILE A 113 11.91 20.16 -24.56
C ILE A 113 12.14 21.56 -25.11
N ASN A 114 11.36 22.51 -24.63
CA ASN A 114 11.54 23.94 -24.95
C ASN A 114 10.91 24.72 -23.80
N GLU A 115 10.65 25.99 -24.01
CA GLU A 115 10.11 26.86 -22.96
C GLU A 115 8.70 26.47 -22.54
N GLN A 116 7.95 25.76 -23.41
CA GLN A 116 6.55 25.45 -23.16
C GLN A 116 6.33 23.97 -22.82
N PHE A 117 7.19 23.08 -23.31
CA PHE A 117 6.96 21.65 -23.18
C PHE A 117 8.11 20.97 -22.46
N GLY A 118 7.77 19.93 -21.72
CA GLY A 118 8.75 19.05 -21.08
C GLY A 118 8.16 17.66 -20.90
N TRP A 119 9.02 16.74 -20.50
CA TRP A 119 8.59 15.38 -20.23
C TRP A 119 9.30 14.85 -18.99
N GLY A 120 8.75 13.80 -18.43
CA GLY A 120 9.34 13.17 -17.25
C GLY A 120 9.02 11.70 -17.20
N ALA A 121 9.82 11.01 -16.41
CA ALA A 121 9.61 9.57 -16.16
C ALA A 121 9.97 9.27 -14.73
N SER A 122 9.20 8.39 -14.12
CA SER A 122 9.43 8.00 -12.73
C SER A 122 9.20 6.52 -12.54
N VAL A 123 9.94 5.96 -11.58
CA VAL A 123 9.73 4.60 -11.11
C VAL A 123 9.48 4.71 -9.61
N THR A 124 8.29 4.34 -9.18
CA THR A 124 7.90 4.43 -7.77
C THR A 124 7.10 3.21 -7.39
N SER A 125 6.82 3.07 -6.10
CA SER A 125 5.90 2.06 -5.60
C SER A 125 4.79 2.80 -4.85
N ASN A 126 3.57 2.74 -5.37
CA ASN A 126 2.46 3.50 -4.81
C ASN A 126 1.60 2.71 -3.84
N TYR A 127 1.72 1.39 -3.87
CA TYR A 127 0.96 0.51 -2.98
C TYR A 127 1.83 -0.65 -2.58
N GLY A 128 1.69 -1.08 -1.33
CA GLY A 128 2.42 -2.24 -0.88
C GLY A 128 2.12 -2.55 0.57
N LEU A 129 2.34 -3.80 0.93
CA LEU A 129 2.00 -4.27 2.26
C LEU A 129 2.65 -5.63 2.48
N ALA A 130 3.15 -5.86 3.67
CA ALA A 130 3.56 -7.21 4.07
C ALA A 130 3.26 -7.40 5.53
N THR A 131 2.57 -8.49 5.86
CA THR A 131 2.42 -8.96 7.23
C THR A 131 2.72 -10.44 7.27
N GLU A 132 3.28 -10.87 8.38
CA GLU A 132 3.72 -12.25 8.50
C GLU A 132 3.54 -12.72 9.93
N TYR A 133 2.79 -13.83 10.07
CA TYR A 133 2.58 -14.50 11.35
C TYR A 133 3.20 -15.88 11.26
N SER A 134 3.48 -16.46 12.41
CA SER A 134 3.97 -17.83 12.46
C SER A 134 3.01 -18.77 11.75
N ASN A 135 3.53 -19.82 11.11
CA ASN A 135 2.68 -20.81 10.45
C ASN A 135 1.77 -21.54 11.42
N SER A 136 2.11 -21.55 12.72
CA SER A 136 1.29 -22.19 13.73
C SER A 136 0.52 -21.21 14.60
N TYR A 137 0.48 -19.94 14.21
CA TYR A 137 -0.24 -18.89 14.93
C TYR A 137 -1.71 -19.33 15.12
N ALA A 138 -2.25 -19.09 16.32
CA ALA A 138 -3.61 -19.56 16.61
C ALA A 138 -4.64 -18.98 15.63
N ALA A 139 -4.49 -17.74 15.21
CA ALA A 139 -5.40 -17.09 14.27
C ALA A 139 -4.85 -17.11 12.85
N GLY A 140 -4.19 -18.20 12.46
CA GLY A 140 -3.61 -18.31 11.13
C GLY A 140 -4.62 -18.22 10.00
N SER A 141 -5.90 -18.47 10.29
CA SER A 141 -6.93 -18.38 9.26
C SER A 141 -7.24 -16.95 8.87
N VAL A 142 -6.91 -15.98 9.71
CA VAL A 142 -7.07 -14.57 9.36
C VAL A 142 -5.73 -13.85 9.24
N GLY A 143 -4.67 -14.39 9.83
CA GLY A 143 -3.34 -13.78 9.78
C GLY A 143 -2.49 -14.32 8.65
N GLY A 144 -1.82 -15.43 8.89
CA GLY A 144 -0.97 -16.06 7.89
C GLY A 144 0.10 -15.11 7.36
N LYS A 145 0.23 -15.06 6.05
CA LYS A 145 1.13 -14.15 5.36
C LYS A 145 0.37 -13.43 4.28
N THR A 146 0.59 -12.12 4.20
CA THR A 146 -0.02 -11.29 3.17
C THR A 146 1.09 -10.41 2.61
N ASP A 147 1.28 -10.43 1.30
CA ASP A 147 2.34 -9.67 0.65
C ASP A 147 1.79 -9.11 -0.63
N LEU A 148 1.82 -7.79 -0.74
CA LEU A 148 1.44 -7.09 -1.96
C LEU A 148 2.56 -6.14 -2.32
N GLU A 149 3.05 -6.25 -3.54
CA GLU A 149 4.12 -5.39 -4.05
C GLU A 149 3.69 -4.81 -5.38
N THR A 150 3.95 -3.53 -5.56
CA THR A 150 3.69 -2.89 -6.85
C THR A 150 4.90 -2.10 -7.30
N LEU A 151 5.02 -1.94 -8.61
CA LEU A 151 5.99 -1.07 -9.22
C LEU A 151 5.26 -0.23 -10.25
N ASN A 152 5.38 1.08 -10.14
CA ASN A 152 4.71 2.00 -11.04
C ASN A 152 5.72 2.66 -11.95
N LEU A 153 5.53 2.49 -13.25
CA LEU A 153 6.30 3.18 -14.28
C LEU A 153 5.42 4.31 -14.80
N ASN A 154 5.89 5.55 -14.65
CA ASN A 154 5.12 6.71 -15.09
C ASN A 154 5.91 7.45 -16.16
N LEU A 155 5.21 7.79 -17.25
CA LEU A 155 5.76 8.65 -18.29
C LEU A 155 4.80 9.81 -18.46
N SER A 156 5.31 11.03 -18.42
CA SER A 156 4.44 12.19 -18.40
C SER A 156 4.99 13.31 -19.27
N GLY A 157 4.09 14.22 -19.61
CA GLY A 157 4.43 15.41 -20.35
C GLY A 157 3.71 16.59 -19.76
N ALA A 158 4.22 17.79 -20.04
CA ALA A 158 3.65 19.00 -19.48
C ALA A 158 3.73 20.14 -20.47
N TYR A 159 2.82 21.09 -20.30
CA TYR A 159 2.68 22.25 -21.15
C TYR A 159 2.50 23.50 -20.29
N ARG A 160 3.31 24.52 -20.56
CA ARG A 160 3.17 25.84 -19.91
C ARG A 160 2.37 26.75 -20.82
N LEU A 161 1.18 27.11 -20.35
CA LEU A 161 0.30 28.00 -21.12
C LEU A 161 0.81 29.43 -21.10
N ASP A 162 1.20 29.93 -19.92
CA ASP A 162 1.66 31.28 -19.73
C ASP A 162 2.49 31.36 -18.45
N ASN A 163 2.68 32.56 -17.94
CA ASN A 163 3.48 32.76 -16.73
C ASN A 163 2.84 32.18 -15.48
N HIS A 164 1.55 31.86 -15.55
CA HIS A 164 0.81 31.44 -14.37
C HIS A 164 0.37 29.99 -14.42
N TRP A 165 0.03 29.46 -15.59
CA TRP A 165 -0.64 28.16 -15.69
C TRP A 165 0.21 27.13 -16.40
N SER A 166 0.29 25.95 -15.79
CA SER A 166 0.90 24.78 -16.41
C SER A 166 -0.01 23.58 -16.22
N PHE A 167 0.05 22.66 -17.16
CA PHE A 167 -0.75 21.45 -17.17
C PHE A 167 0.15 20.25 -17.44
N GLY A 168 -0.20 19.11 -16.82
CA GLY A 168 0.56 17.90 -17.05
C GLY A 168 -0.35 16.70 -17.16
N LEU A 169 0.13 15.71 -17.90
CA LEU A 169 -0.60 14.47 -18.11
C LEU A 169 0.39 13.33 -18.12
N GLY A 170 0.05 12.23 -17.46
CA GLY A 170 0.94 11.08 -17.38
C GLY A 170 0.21 9.78 -17.58
N PHE A 171 0.98 8.77 -17.98
CA PHE A 171 0.53 7.41 -18.17
C PHE A 171 1.25 6.53 -17.13
N ASP A 172 0.49 5.67 -16.47
CA ASP A 172 1.02 4.74 -15.46
C ASP A 172 0.89 3.31 -15.93
N ALA A 173 1.97 2.56 -15.83
CA ALA A 173 1.94 1.11 -15.99
C ALA A 173 2.36 0.52 -14.66
N VAL A 174 1.48 -0.23 -14.04
CA VAL A 174 1.68 -0.75 -12.68
C VAL A 174 1.77 -2.27 -12.76
N TYR A 175 2.91 -2.79 -12.34
CA TYR A 175 3.08 -4.23 -12.18
C TYR A 175 2.82 -4.57 -10.72
N ALA A 176 1.89 -5.49 -10.48
CA ALA A 176 1.50 -5.87 -9.13
C ALA A 176 1.73 -7.36 -8.93
N ARG A 177 2.22 -7.70 -7.74
CA ARG A 177 2.42 -9.07 -7.31
C ARG A 177 1.74 -9.24 -5.97
N ALA A 178 0.99 -10.33 -5.81
CA ALA A 178 0.29 -10.61 -4.56
C ALA A 178 0.53 -12.04 -4.14
N LYS A 179 0.68 -12.26 -2.84
CA LYS A 179 0.80 -13.58 -2.25
C LYS A 179 0.05 -13.57 -0.94
N ILE A 180 -0.85 -14.53 -0.79
CA ILE A 180 -1.65 -14.67 0.42
C ILE A 180 -1.56 -16.12 0.87
N GLU A 181 -1.20 -16.33 2.14
CA GLU A 181 -1.18 -17.65 2.75
C GLU A 181 -2.00 -17.60 4.03
N ARG A 182 -2.80 -18.63 4.24
CA ARG A 182 -3.56 -18.78 5.48
C ARG A 182 -3.34 -20.18 6.03
N TYR A 183 -3.37 -20.27 7.34
CA TYR A 183 -3.12 -21.52 8.05
C TYR A 183 -4.29 -21.82 8.96
N ALA A 184 -4.45 -23.09 9.33
CA ALA A 184 -5.62 -23.50 10.08
C ALA A 184 -5.64 -22.90 11.50
N GLY A 185 -4.46 -22.78 12.12
CA GLY A 185 -4.42 -22.32 13.50
C GLY A 185 -5.30 -23.19 14.38
N ASP A 186 -6.08 -22.56 15.24
CA ASP A 186 -6.99 -23.30 16.10
C ASP A 186 -8.43 -23.28 15.56
N LEU A 187 -8.62 -22.88 14.30
CA LEU A 187 -9.93 -22.86 13.70
C LEU A 187 -10.61 -24.24 13.71
N PRO A 188 -9.90 -25.35 13.43
CA PRO A 188 -10.57 -26.65 13.52
C PRO A 188 -11.17 -26.94 14.89
N GLN A 189 -10.47 -26.57 15.99
CA GLN A 189 -11.01 -26.76 17.33
C GLN A 189 -12.23 -25.87 17.56
N ILE A 190 -12.21 -24.65 17.05
CA ILE A 190 -13.33 -23.72 17.21
C ILE A 190 -14.56 -24.28 16.47
N ILE A 191 -14.35 -24.76 15.24
CA ILE A 191 -15.44 -25.32 14.45
C ILE A 191 -15.98 -26.57 15.13
N ALA A 192 -15.09 -27.47 15.55
CA ALA A 192 -15.53 -28.71 16.21
C ALA A 192 -16.33 -28.40 17.46
N GLY A 193 -15.91 -27.39 18.23
CA GLY A 193 -16.62 -27.01 19.44
C GLY A 193 -18.00 -26.44 19.16
N GLY A 194 -18.24 -25.91 17.95
CA GLY A 194 -19.53 -25.38 17.56
C GLY A 194 -20.48 -26.41 16.95
N LEU A 195 -19.98 -27.63 16.63
CA LEU A 195 -20.82 -28.61 15.95
C LEU A 195 -22.05 -29.02 16.75
N PRO A 196 -21.93 -29.28 18.09
CA PRO A 196 -23.14 -29.66 18.82
C PRO A 196 -24.24 -28.60 18.72
N GLY A 197 -23.88 -27.32 18.75
CA GLY A 197 -24.87 -26.26 18.62
C GLY A 197 -25.53 -26.25 17.25
N LEU A 198 -24.79 -26.56 16.20
CA LEU A 198 -25.35 -26.63 14.85
C LEU A 198 -26.33 -27.80 14.73
N VAL A 199 -26.02 -28.95 15.36
CA VAL A 199 -26.94 -30.07 15.37
C VAL A 199 -28.19 -29.71 16.16
N GLN A 200 -28.01 -29.09 17.32
CA GLN A 200 -29.12 -28.74 18.18
C GLN A 200 -30.07 -27.76 17.53
N SER A 201 -29.52 -26.82 16.75
CA SER A 201 -30.33 -25.83 16.03
C SER A 201 -30.92 -26.37 14.74
N GLY A 202 -30.58 -27.57 14.34
CA GLY A 202 -31.11 -28.21 13.15
C GLY A 202 -30.42 -27.79 11.85
N LYS A 203 -29.29 -27.10 11.94
CA LYS A 203 -28.58 -26.65 10.74
C LYS A 203 -27.82 -27.78 10.06
N ILE A 204 -27.38 -28.76 10.82
CA ILE A 204 -26.74 -29.96 10.25
C ILE A 204 -27.28 -31.17 10.98
N ASP A 205 -27.20 -32.35 10.34
CA ASP A 205 -27.58 -33.57 10.99
C ASP A 205 -26.36 -34.15 11.76
N PRO A 206 -26.62 -35.12 12.68
CA PRO A 206 -25.51 -35.68 13.46
C PRO A 206 -24.44 -36.35 12.60
N GLN A 207 -24.82 -36.94 11.47
CA GLN A 207 -23.85 -37.60 10.60
C GLN A 207 -22.91 -36.58 9.95
N THR A 208 -23.44 -35.46 9.50
CA THR A 208 -22.63 -34.40 8.96
C THR A 208 -21.70 -33.82 10.01
N ALA A 209 -22.21 -33.68 11.27
CA ALA A 209 -21.37 -33.18 12.35
C ALA A 209 -20.23 -34.15 12.63
N ALA A 210 -20.49 -35.46 12.61
CA ALA A 210 -19.44 -36.43 12.81
C ALA A 210 -18.38 -36.35 11.72
N GLN A 211 -18.82 -36.18 10.47
CA GLN A 211 -17.89 -36.06 9.35
C GLN A 211 -17.02 -34.81 9.50
N LEU A 212 -17.62 -33.68 9.85
CA LEU A 212 -16.87 -32.45 10.04
C LEU A 212 -15.91 -32.54 11.20
N GLY A 213 -16.34 -33.18 12.31
CA GLY A 213 -15.47 -33.36 13.45
C GLY A 213 -14.27 -34.25 13.12
N ALA A 214 -14.48 -35.29 12.34
CA ALA A 214 -13.38 -36.14 11.91
C ALA A 214 -12.41 -35.39 11.03
N ALA A 215 -12.95 -34.59 10.08
CA ALA A 215 -12.10 -33.81 9.22
C ALA A 215 -11.29 -32.78 10.01
N ALA A 216 -11.93 -32.11 10.98
CA ALA A 216 -11.24 -31.15 11.82
C ALA A 216 -10.12 -31.77 12.62
N GLY A 217 -10.35 -33.01 13.12
CA GLY A 217 -9.35 -33.72 13.89
C GLY A 217 -8.10 -34.08 13.12
N GLY A 218 -8.18 -34.09 11.78
CA GLY A 218 -7.02 -34.37 10.94
C GLY A 218 -6.27 -33.16 10.47
N ILE A 219 -6.64 -31.97 10.93
CA ILE A 219 -6.03 -30.73 10.49
C ILE A 219 -5.18 -30.15 11.61
N ASN A 220 -3.91 -29.90 11.34
CA ASN A 220 -2.99 -29.31 12.29
C ASN A 220 -3.02 -27.79 12.21
N SER A 221 -2.52 -27.14 13.25
CA SER A 221 -2.49 -25.66 13.24
C SER A 221 -1.65 -25.09 12.11
N ASP A 222 -0.64 -25.81 11.65
CA ASP A 222 0.20 -25.33 10.54
C ASP A 222 -0.24 -25.86 9.18
N THR A 223 -1.39 -26.49 9.09
CA THR A 223 -1.96 -26.89 7.80
C THR A 223 -2.28 -25.65 6.99
N GLN A 224 -1.79 -25.60 5.75
CA GLN A 224 -2.02 -24.45 4.89
C GLN A 224 -3.40 -24.55 4.23
N ILE A 225 -4.32 -23.68 4.64
CA ILE A 225 -5.70 -23.75 4.15
C ILE A 225 -5.94 -22.84 2.97
N ALA A 226 -4.98 -21.96 2.65
CA ALA A 226 -5.06 -21.17 1.43
C ALA A 226 -3.67 -20.75 1.04
N HIS A 227 -3.37 -20.84 -0.24
CA HIS A 227 -2.15 -20.32 -0.82
C HIS A 227 -2.50 -19.73 -2.17
N LEU A 228 -2.31 -18.45 -2.33
CA LEU A 228 -2.67 -17.70 -3.52
C LEU A 228 -1.47 -16.88 -3.92
N LYS A 229 -1.07 -16.97 -5.19
CA LYS A 229 0.10 -16.25 -5.67
C LYS A 229 -0.13 -15.87 -7.12
N GLY A 230 0.05 -14.58 -7.45
CA GLY A 230 -0.13 -14.15 -8.81
C GLY A 230 0.45 -12.78 -9.06
N ASP A 231 0.48 -12.41 -10.33
CA ASP A 231 0.96 -11.11 -10.75
C ASP A 231 0.19 -10.65 -11.98
N GLU A 232 0.22 -9.36 -12.23
CA GLU A 232 -0.45 -8.78 -13.38
C GLU A 232 -0.04 -7.32 -13.57
N TRP A 233 -0.23 -6.82 -14.78
CA TRP A 233 -0.08 -5.42 -15.12
C TRP A 233 -1.42 -4.73 -15.07
N GLY A 234 -1.41 -3.49 -14.56
CA GLY A 234 -2.55 -2.59 -14.65
C GLY A 234 -2.10 -1.28 -15.24
N PHE A 235 -3.05 -0.49 -15.71
CA PHE A 235 -2.73 0.76 -16.38
C PHE A 235 -3.63 1.86 -15.88
N GLY A 236 -3.09 3.06 -15.85
CA GLY A 236 -3.85 4.22 -15.43
C GLY A 236 -3.21 5.49 -15.93
N TRP A 237 -3.71 6.62 -15.44
CA TRP A 237 -3.22 7.90 -15.87
C TRP A 237 -3.27 8.88 -14.72
N ASN A 238 -2.55 9.98 -14.87
CA ASN A 238 -2.58 11.05 -13.87
C ASN A 238 -2.49 12.38 -14.59
N ALA A 239 -2.94 13.41 -13.90
CA ALA A 239 -2.95 14.76 -14.48
C ALA A 239 -2.73 15.77 -13.38
N GLY A 240 -2.27 16.95 -13.76
CA GLY A 240 -2.06 17.99 -12.80
C GLY A 240 -2.18 19.37 -13.40
N ILE A 241 -2.51 20.32 -12.53
CA ILE A 241 -2.56 21.73 -12.85
C ILE A 241 -1.68 22.44 -11.84
N LEU A 242 -0.89 23.39 -12.31
CA LEU A 242 -0.08 24.24 -11.45
C LEU A 242 -0.44 25.68 -11.74
N TYR A 243 -0.77 26.42 -10.70
CA TYR A 243 -0.98 27.86 -10.80
C TYR A 243 0.12 28.56 -10.02
N GLU A 244 0.89 29.39 -10.72
CA GLU A 244 1.94 30.20 -10.13
C GLU A 244 1.44 31.64 -10.08
N LEU A 245 0.99 32.08 -8.89
CA LEU A 245 0.65 33.47 -8.70
C LEU A 245 1.89 34.33 -8.98
N ASP A 246 3.01 33.89 -8.42
CA ASP A 246 4.34 34.34 -8.72
C ASP A 246 5.28 33.19 -8.34
N LYS A 247 6.59 33.40 -8.40
CA LYS A 247 7.49 32.28 -8.12
C LYS A 247 7.53 31.89 -6.66
N ASN A 248 7.00 32.73 -5.77
CA ASN A 248 6.98 32.45 -4.34
C ASN A 248 5.66 31.87 -3.87
N ASN A 249 4.63 31.88 -4.69
CA ASN A 249 3.30 31.44 -4.29
C ASN A 249 2.70 30.57 -5.38
N ARG A 250 2.55 29.28 -5.07
CA ARG A 250 2.08 28.31 -6.06
C ARG A 250 1.01 27.41 -5.46
N TYR A 251 0.09 26.98 -6.29
CA TYR A 251 -1.03 26.13 -5.92
C TYR A 251 -1.23 25.06 -6.98
N SER A 252 -1.74 23.91 -6.56
CA SER A 252 -1.89 22.81 -7.48
C SER A 252 -3.14 22.00 -7.21
N LEU A 253 -3.59 21.32 -8.24
CA LEU A 253 -4.61 20.28 -8.16
C LEU A 253 -4.12 19.12 -8.99
N THR A 254 -4.13 17.93 -8.41
CA THR A 254 -3.69 16.73 -9.11
C THR A 254 -4.73 15.64 -9.00
N TYR A 255 -4.71 14.74 -9.96
CA TYR A 255 -5.59 13.59 -10.02
C TYR A 255 -4.78 12.37 -10.47
N ARG A 256 -4.98 11.24 -9.79
CA ARG A 256 -4.45 9.93 -10.21
C ARG A 256 -5.62 8.98 -10.33
N SER A 257 -5.72 8.29 -11.46
CA SER A 257 -6.83 7.37 -11.73
C SER A 257 -6.64 6.08 -10.97
N UNK A 258 -7.64 5.50 -10.84
CA UNK A 258 -7.63 4.21 -10.27
C UNK A 258 -6.65 3.45 -11.03
N UNK A 259 -6.30 2.73 -10.52
CA UNK A 259 -5.33 2.07 -11.16
C UNK A 259 -5.83 0.99 -11.86
N UNK A 260 -5.80 0.95 -12.41
CA UNK A 260 -6.18 -0.01 -13.05
C UNK A 260 -7.12 0.24 -13.93
N UNK A 261 -7.24 1.01 -13.76
CA UNK A 261 -8.14 1.24 -14.35
C UNK A 261 -8.42 0.86 -15.47
N UNK A 262 -7.72 0.89 -15.91
CA UNK A 262 -8.03 0.82 -17.02
C UNK A 262 -8.68 -0.27 -17.24
N UNK A 263 -8.37 -0.55 -17.63
CA UNK A 263 -8.88 -1.34 -18.06
C UNK A 263 -9.55 -2.01 -17.22
N UNK A 264 -9.55 -2.21 -17.29
CA UNK A 264 -10.18 -2.88 -16.73
C UNK A 264 -10.13 -2.61 -15.42
N UNK A 265 -10.39 -2.17 -15.32
CA UNK A 265 -10.36 -2.11 -14.22
C UNK A 265 -9.20 -2.48 -13.54
N UNK A 266 -8.68 -2.07 -13.51
CA UNK A 266 -7.69 -2.31 -13.05
C UNK A 266 -7.57 -3.26 -12.11
N UNK A 267 -8.00 -3.88 -12.46
CA UNK A 267 -8.02 -4.89 -11.70
C UNK A 267 -6.78 -5.52 -11.91
N UNK A 268 -6.27 -5.57 -11.20
CA UNK A 268 -5.24 -6.31 -11.24
C UNK A 268 -5.72 -7.66 -11.14
N UNK A 269 -5.70 -8.10 -11.80
CA UNK A 269 -6.11 -9.38 -11.86
C UNK A 269 -4.94 -10.19 -11.74
N UNK A 270 -4.73 -10.38 -10.93
CA UNK A 270 -3.76 -11.17 -10.65
C UNK A 270 -4.06 -12.48 -11.02
N ASP A 271 -3.64 -12.86 -12.03
CA ASP A 271 -3.72 -14.25 -12.52
C ASP A 271 -2.62 -15.07 -11.86
N GLY A 272 -2.98 -16.23 -11.42
CA GLY A 272 -1.99 -17.04 -10.73
C GLY A 272 -2.51 -18.38 -10.27
N ASP A 273 -1.91 -18.91 -9.24
CA ASP A 273 -2.14 -20.25 -8.72
C ASP A 273 -2.78 -20.19 -7.35
N TYR A 274 -3.64 -21.18 -7.12
CA TYR A 274 -4.32 -21.34 -5.83
C TYR A 274 -4.23 -22.80 -5.41
N LYS A 275 -4.00 -23.02 -4.12
CA LYS A 275 -4.14 -24.36 -3.55
C LYS A 275 -4.53 -24.28 -2.09
N SER A 276 -5.13 -25.35 -1.60
CA SER A 276 -5.53 -25.48 -0.20
C SER A 276 -5.43 -26.94 0.17
N SER A 277 -4.92 -27.22 1.36
CA SER A 277 -4.88 -28.60 1.87
C SER A 277 -6.23 -29.09 2.36
N LEU A 278 -7.21 -28.20 2.47
CA LEU A 278 -8.55 -28.63 2.86
C LEU A 278 -9.12 -29.58 1.80
N PRO A 279 -9.84 -30.63 2.23
CA PRO A 279 -10.44 -31.55 1.26
C PRO A 279 -11.51 -30.85 0.41
N ALA A 280 -11.54 -31.20 -0.87
CA ALA A 280 -12.58 -30.64 -1.75
C ALA A 280 -13.99 -31.04 -1.30
N ALA A 281 -14.10 -32.15 -0.61
CA ALA A 281 -15.41 -32.62 -0.13
C ALA A 281 -16.04 -31.66 0.88
N LEU A 282 -15.25 -30.78 1.50
CA LEU A 282 -15.79 -29.79 2.42
C LEU A 282 -16.45 -28.61 1.71
N ASN A 283 -16.20 -28.42 0.41
CA ASN A 283 -16.67 -27.21 -0.24
C ASN A 283 -18.20 -27.05 -0.23
N PRO A 284 -18.99 -28.11 -0.53
CA PRO A 284 -20.44 -27.91 -0.46
C PRO A 284 -20.93 -27.56 0.94
N VAL A 285 -20.35 -28.17 1.97
CA VAL A 285 -20.77 -27.89 3.35
C VAL A 285 -20.36 -26.47 3.73
N ASN A 286 -19.17 -26.07 3.35
CA ASN A 286 -18.71 -24.72 3.60
C ASN A 286 -19.65 -23.70 2.99
N ALA A 287 -20.07 -23.92 1.74
CA ALA A 287 -20.98 -23.01 1.07
C ALA A 287 -22.36 -23.02 1.75
N ALA A 288 -22.87 -24.20 2.07
CA ALA A 288 -24.21 -24.33 2.63
C ALA A 288 -24.30 -23.70 4.02
N LEU A 289 -23.28 -23.85 4.84
CA LEU A 289 -23.29 -23.34 6.22
C LEU A 289 -22.68 -21.96 6.36
N GLY A 290 -22.09 -21.41 5.28
CA GLY A 290 -21.46 -20.10 5.35
C GLY A 290 -20.29 -20.07 6.32
N LEU A 291 -19.47 -21.12 6.34
CA LEU A 291 -18.36 -21.20 7.30
C LEU A 291 -17.23 -20.24 7.01
N GLY A 292 -17.16 -19.73 5.78
CA GLY A 292 -16.10 -18.78 5.42
C GLY A 292 -14.73 -19.39 5.22
N LEU A 293 -14.65 -20.72 5.07
CA LEU A 293 -13.39 -21.37 4.82
C LEU A 293 -12.93 -21.15 3.38
N PRO A 294 -11.63 -21.14 3.13
CA PRO A 294 -11.17 -21.13 1.74
C PRO A 294 -11.57 -22.40 1.01
N TYR A 295 -11.61 -22.31 -0.30
CA TYR A 295 -11.97 -23.43 -1.16
C TYR A 295 -10.92 -24.54 -1.05
N GLY A 296 -11.35 -25.77 -0.75
CA GLY A 296 -10.44 -26.88 -0.62
C GLY A 296 -10.09 -27.50 -1.95
N THR A 297 -8.82 -27.78 -2.18
CA THR A 297 -8.35 -28.47 -3.38
C THR A 297 -7.64 -29.79 -3.08
N GLY A 298 -7.63 -30.18 -1.81
CA GLY A 298 -6.91 -31.39 -1.43
C GLY A 298 -5.42 -31.34 -1.68
N GLY A 299 -4.86 -30.13 -1.65
CA GLY A 299 -3.44 -29.93 -1.88
C GLY A 299 -3.05 -29.75 -3.34
N ARG A 300 -4.02 -29.80 -4.25
CA ARG A 300 -3.71 -29.63 -5.68
C ARG A 300 -3.76 -28.17 -6.05
N THR A 301 -2.94 -27.81 -7.04
CA THR A 301 -2.91 -26.43 -7.52
C THR A 301 -3.91 -26.26 -8.65
N THR A 302 -4.65 -25.15 -8.60
CA THR A 302 -5.59 -24.77 -9.65
C THR A 302 -5.32 -23.32 -10.04
N GLY A 303 -5.72 -22.94 -11.24
CA GLY A 303 -5.63 -21.57 -11.66
C GLY A 303 -6.64 -20.70 -10.93
N GLY A 304 -6.27 -19.44 -10.73
CA GLY A 304 -7.17 -18.51 -10.08
C GLY A 304 -6.88 -17.09 -10.50
N SER A 305 -7.80 -16.22 -10.16
CA SER A 305 -7.70 -14.82 -10.51
C SER A 305 -8.15 -13.99 -9.31
N LEU A 306 -7.28 -13.07 -8.89
CA LEU A 306 -7.57 -12.15 -7.79
C LEU A 306 -7.80 -10.76 -8.37
N THR A 307 -8.92 -10.15 -8.02
CA THR A 307 -9.21 -8.79 -8.45
C THR A 307 -8.83 -7.81 -7.33
N LEU A 308 -8.06 -6.81 -7.70
CA LEU A 308 -7.61 -5.78 -6.80
C LEU A 308 -7.95 -4.42 -7.41
N ASN A 309 -8.83 -3.69 -6.75
CA ASN A 309 -9.26 -2.37 -7.22
C ASN A 309 -8.56 -1.30 -6.43
N LEU A 310 -7.59 -0.66 -7.05
CA LEU A 310 -6.83 0.41 -6.42
C LEU A 310 -7.57 1.74 -6.60
N PRO A 311 -7.56 2.60 -5.58
CA PRO A 311 -8.39 3.80 -5.60
C PRO A 311 -7.81 4.91 -6.46
N GLU A 312 -8.68 5.87 -6.79
CA GLU A 312 -8.23 7.12 -7.38
C GLU A 312 -7.94 8.13 -6.28
N MET A 313 -7.17 9.16 -6.63
CA MET A 313 -6.68 10.11 -5.65
C MET A 313 -6.74 11.52 -6.22
N TRP A 314 -7.23 12.46 -5.41
CA TRP A 314 -7.23 13.89 -5.69
C TRP A 314 -6.38 14.58 -4.64
N GLU A 315 -5.61 15.59 -5.05
CA GLU A 315 -4.81 16.33 -4.08
C GLU A 315 -4.75 17.80 -4.45
N VAL A 316 -4.95 18.66 -3.46
CA VAL A 316 -4.66 20.10 -3.60
C VAL A 316 -3.46 20.40 -2.73
N SER A 317 -2.58 21.26 -3.25
CA SER A 317 -1.34 21.62 -2.56
C SER A 317 -1.11 23.13 -2.67
N GLY A 318 -0.38 23.64 -1.71
CA GLY A 318 0.05 25.03 -1.75
C GLY A 318 1.47 25.17 -1.22
N TYR A 319 2.16 26.16 -1.74
CA TYR A 319 3.50 26.52 -1.32
C TYR A 319 3.59 28.05 -1.33
N ASN A 320 4.02 28.60 -0.19
CA ASN A 320 4.14 30.05 -0.04
C ASN A 320 5.47 30.37 0.62
N ARG A 321 6.30 31.14 -0.07
CA ARG A 321 7.55 31.62 0.51
C ARG A 321 7.24 32.92 1.24
N ILE A 322 7.08 32.81 2.56
CA ILE A 322 6.56 33.88 3.38
C ILE A 322 7.65 34.87 3.81
N ALA A 323 8.90 34.48 3.64
CA ALA A 323 10.06 35.33 3.96
C ALA A 323 11.22 34.85 3.12
N PRO A 324 12.33 35.63 3.02
CA PRO A 324 13.41 35.21 2.13
C PRO A 324 13.98 33.84 2.42
N GLN A 325 13.94 33.40 3.68
CA GLN A 325 14.49 32.09 4.05
C GLN A 325 13.44 31.10 4.51
N TRP A 326 12.14 31.43 4.44
CA TRP A 326 11.10 30.55 5.00
C TRP A 326 9.97 30.35 4.03
N ALA A 327 9.52 29.11 3.93
CA ALA A 327 8.32 28.77 3.18
C ALA A 327 7.43 27.89 4.04
N ILE A 328 6.14 27.98 3.78
CA ILE A 328 5.17 27.03 4.33
C ILE A 328 4.54 26.27 3.16
N HIS A 329 4.12 25.03 3.44
CA HIS A 329 3.50 24.21 2.41
C HIS A 329 2.51 23.28 3.06
N TYR A 330 1.48 22.94 2.29
CA TYR A 330 0.35 22.21 2.85
C TYR A 330 -0.36 21.46 1.73
N SER A 331 -1.08 20.42 2.11
CA SER A 331 -1.83 19.64 1.14
C SER A 331 -3.00 18.95 1.81
N LEU A 332 -4.00 18.68 0.99
CA LEU A 332 -5.15 17.86 1.34
C LEU A 332 -5.32 16.83 0.25
N THR A 333 -5.33 15.57 0.64
CA THR A 333 -5.44 14.45 -0.28
C THR A 333 -6.73 13.70 0.01
N TYR A 334 -7.47 13.38 -1.03
CA TYR A 334 -8.69 12.57 -0.95
C TYR A 334 -8.46 11.32 -1.78
N THR A 335 -8.64 10.16 -1.15
CA THR A 335 -8.45 8.87 -1.81
C THR A 335 -9.76 8.09 -1.76
N SER A 336 -10.21 7.62 -2.91
CA SER A 336 -11.51 6.95 -3.03
C SER A 336 -11.37 5.46 -2.71
N TRP A 337 -10.98 5.16 -1.46
CA TRP A 337 -10.80 3.79 -1.02
C TRP A 337 -12.11 3.00 -1.02
N SER A 338 -13.24 3.68 -1.15
CA SER A 338 -14.52 2.97 -1.26
C SER A 338 -14.59 2.06 -2.49
N GLN A 339 -13.66 2.20 -3.44
CA GLN A 339 -13.57 1.28 -4.56
C GLN A 339 -13.01 -0.08 -4.15
N PHE A 340 -12.37 -0.17 -2.98
CA PHE A 340 -11.80 -1.42 -2.49
C PHE A 340 -12.78 -2.06 -1.51
N GLN A 341 -13.68 -2.89 -2.04
CA GLN A 341 -14.75 -3.47 -1.25
C GLN A 341 -14.43 -4.87 -0.77
N GLU A 342 -13.58 -5.59 -1.48
CA GLU A 342 -13.26 -6.96 -1.11
C GLU A 342 -11.98 -7.41 -1.82
N LEU A 343 -11.35 -8.39 -1.21
CA LEU A 343 -10.34 -9.22 -1.87
C LEU A 343 -11.04 -10.53 -2.22
N LYS A 344 -11.10 -10.85 -3.49
CA LYS A 344 -11.82 -12.03 -3.93
C LYS A 344 -11.07 -12.73 -5.05
N ALA A 345 -10.83 -14.01 -4.86
CA ALA A 345 -10.20 -14.85 -5.87
C ALA A 345 -11.20 -15.88 -6.35
N THR A 346 -11.25 -16.06 -7.66
CA THR A 346 -12.19 -17.01 -8.30
C THR A 346 -11.42 -17.90 -9.26
N ASN A 347 -11.98 -19.08 -9.54
CA ASN A 347 -11.45 -19.96 -10.58
C ASN A 347 -12.20 -19.72 -11.89
N SER A 348 -11.83 -20.48 -12.92
CA SER A 348 -12.42 -20.30 -14.25
C SER A 348 -13.90 -20.66 -14.29
N ASN A 349 -14.37 -21.46 -13.34
CA ASN A 349 -15.78 -21.82 -13.25
C ASN A 349 -16.60 -20.80 -12.47
N GLY A 350 -15.97 -19.77 -11.94
CA GLY A 350 -16.66 -18.78 -11.14
C GLY A 350 -16.77 -19.11 -9.67
N ASP A 351 -16.22 -20.22 -9.21
CA ASP A 351 -16.23 -20.55 -7.79
C ASP A 351 -15.33 -19.58 -7.02
N THR A 352 -15.77 -19.22 -5.84
CA THR A 352 -14.96 -18.38 -4.95
C THR A 352 -13.93 -19.23 -4.26
N LEU A 353 -12.66 -18.92 -4.51
CA LEU A 353 -11.53 -19.62 -3.85
C LEU A 353 -11.21 -19.03 -2.52
N PHE A 354 -11.26 -17.71 -2.42
CA PHE A 354 -10.88 -16.97 -1.24
C PHE A 354 -11.60 -15.62 -1.28
N LYS A 355 -12.10 -15.18 -0.13
CA LYS A 355 -12.78 -13.91 -0.07
C LYS A 355 -12.56 -13.26 1.29
N LYS A 356 -12.30 -11.96 1.29
CA LYS A 356 -12.22 -11.14 2.49
C LYS A 356 -12.93 -9.83 2.20
N GLU A 357 -13.97 -9.54 2.94
CA GLU A 357 -14.68 -8.26 2.81
C GLU A 357 -13.87 -7.16 3.47
N GLU A 358 -13.68 -6.07 2.76
CA GLU A 358 -12.92 -4.93 3.27
C GLU A 358 -13.80 -3.72 3.50
N LYS A 359 -14.69 -3.42 2.57
CA LYS A 359 -15.68 -2.34 2.70
C LYS A 359 -15.03 -1.02 3.11
N TYR A 360 -13.89 -0.71 2.50
CA TYR A 360 -13.17 0.52 2.83
C TYR A 360 -14.04 1.72 2.51
N LYS A 361 -13.79 2.80 3.26
CA LYS A 361 -14.44 4.09 3.02
C LYS A 361 -13.41 5.07 2.48
N ASP A 362 -13.88 6.13 1.82
CA ASP A 362 -12.98 7.16 1.33
C ASP A 362 -12.24 7.80 2.50
N ALA A 363 -11.01 8.24 2.23
CA ALA A 363 -10.15 8.72 3.30
C ALA A 363 -9.41 9.98 2.88
N TYR A 364 -9.03 10.77 3.87
CA TYR A 364 -8.33 12.03 3.69
C TYR A 364 -6.96 12.00 4.35
N ARG A 365 -6.06 12.82 3.81
CA ARG A 365 -4.78 13.09 4.44
C ARG A 365 -4.56 14.60 4.41
N ILE A 366 -4.19 15.16 5.54
CA ILE A 366 -3.88 16.58 5.67
C ILE A 366 -2.43 16.69 6.09
N ALA A 367 -1.67 17.58 5.44
CA ALA A 367 -0.26 17.75 5.77
C ALA A 367 0.09 19.22 5.79
N LEU A 368 0.99 19.58 6.67
CA LEU A 368 1.48 20.95 6.86
C LEU A 368 2.97 20.89 7.15
N GLY A 369 3.73 21.75 6.50
CA GLY A 369 5.16 21.74 6.71
C GLY A 369 5.79 23.10 6.47
N THR A 370 7.08 23.16 6.75
CA THR A 370 7.85 24.38 6.54
C THR A 370 9.26 24.01 6.07
N THR A 371 9.84 24.93 5.29
CA THR A 371 11.20 24.81 4.79
C THR A 371 11.98 26.04 5.17
N TYR A 372 13.19 25.83 5.66
CA TYR A 372 14.13 26.88 6.01
C TYR A 372 15.31 26.81 5.05
N TYR A 373 15.48 27.85 4.25
CA TYR A 373 16.59 27.98 3.28
C TYR A 373 17.71 28.72 3.98
N MET A 374 18.62 27.97 4.60
CA MET A 374 19.64 28.58 5.44
C MET A 374 20.67 29.34 4.62
N ASP A 375 21.20 28.69 3.58
CA ASP A 375 22.19 29.31 2.70
C ASP A 375 22.22 28.54 1.37
N ASP A 376 23.27 28.77 0.58
CA ASP A 376 23.37 28.11 -0.72
C ASP A 376 23.60 26.62 -0.61
N ASN A 377 24.03 26.12 0.54
CA ASN A 377 24.36 24.71 0.70
C ASN A 377 23.29 23.95 1.49
N TRP A 378 22.69 24.56 2.51
CA TRP A 378 21.81 23.86 3.44
C TRP A 378 20.38 24.31 3.38
N THR A 379 19.48 23.34 3.32
CA THR A 379 18.05 23.54 3.43
C THR A 379 17.52 22.55 4.47
N PHE A 380 16.60 22.99 5.33
CA PHE A 380 16.00 22.15 6.36
C PHE A 380 14.48 22.14 6.22
N ARG A 381 13.88 21.00 6.55
CA ARG A 381 12.44 20.83 6.43
C ARG A 381 11.89 20.15 7.67
N THR A 382 10.61 20.41 7.94
CA THR A 382 9.86 19.64 8.91
C THR A 382 8.41 19.62 8.48
N GLY A 383 7.68 18.64 8.98
CA GLY A 383 6.27 18.54 8.62
C GLY A 383 5.50 17.66 9.58
N ILE A 384 4.19 17.79 9.50
CA ILE A 384 3.25 17.02 10.29
C ILE A 384 2.09 16.66 9.37
N ALA A 385 1.56 15.44 9.53
CA ALA A 385 0.43 15.02 8.71
C ALA A 385 -0.46 14.08 9.50
N PHE A 386 -1.70 14.04 9.10
CA PHE A 386 -2.69 13.13 9.64
C PHE A 386 -3.31 12.34 8.50
N ASP A 387 -3.29 11.01 8.63
CA ASP A 387 -3.94 10.08 7.71
C ASP A 387 -5.17 9.50 8.36
N ASP A 388 -6.33 9.72 7.76
CA ASP A 388 -7.58 9.12 8.16
C ASP A 388 -7.62 7.68 7.63
N SER A 389 -7.94 6.72 8.49
CA SER A 389 -7.99 5.32 8.06
C SER A 389 -9.23 5.05 7.20
N PRO A 390 -9.06 4.36 6.06
CA PRO A 390 -10.23 3.97 5.27
C PRO A 390 -10.95 2.74 5.79
N VAL A 391 -10.42 2.06 6.80
CA VAL A 391 -10.96 0.77 7.24
C VAL A 391 -12.05 0.99 8.27
N PRO A 392 -13.30 0.54 8.01
CA PRO A 392 -14.34 0.61 9.05
C PRO A 392 -13.97 -0.30 10.23
N GLU A 393 -14.48 0.04 11.40
CA GLU A 393 -14.14 -0.72 12.60
C GLU A 393 -14.48 -2.19 12.48
N GLN A 394 -15.59 -2.52 11.82
CA GLN A 394 -16.02 -3.90 11.68
C GLN A 394 -15.18 -4.70 10.68
N GLN A 395 -14.36 -4.02 9.91
CA GLN A 395 -13.57 -4.67 8.86
C GLN A 395 -12.08 -4.66 9.16
N ARG A 396 -11.68 -4.27 10.36
CA ARG A 396 -10.27 -4.27 10.71
C ARG A 396 -9.72 -5.68 10.67
N SER A 397 -8.47 -5.79 10.27
CA SER A 397 -7.85 -7.08 9.98
C SER A 397 -6.41 -7.10 10.44
N ILE A 398 -5.95 -8.25 10.91
CA ILE A 398 -4.54 -8.40 11.25
C ILE A 398 -3.68 -8.68 10.01
N SER A 399 -4.31 -8.98 8.86
CA SER A 399 -3.55 -9.19 7.64
C SER A 399 -3.28 -7.88 6.89
N ILE A 400 -4.13 -6.87 7.08
CA ILE A 400 -3.94 -5.53 6.53
C ILE A 400 -4.22 -4.53 7.66
N PRO A 401 -3.33 -4.45 8.64
CA PRO A 401 -3.59 -3.58 9.80
C PRO A 401 -3.64 -2.12 9.37
N ASP A 402 -4.62 -1.40 9.87
CA ASP A 402 -4.74 0.00 9.52
C ASP A 402 -5.52 0.75 10.60
N GLN A 403 -5.08 1.96 10.89
CA GLN A 403 -5.73 2.86 11.83
C GLN A 403 -5.31 4.29 11.48
N ASP A 404 -5.98 5.26 12.09
CA ASP A 404 -5.59 6.65 11.89
C ASP A 404 -4.13 6.84 12.32
N ARG A 405 -3.41 7.69 11.59
CA ARG A 405 -1.97 7.84 11.80
C ARG A 405 -1.56 9.30 11.80
N LEU A 406 -0.62 9.60 12.67
CA LEU A 406 0.02 10.90 12.75
C LEU A 406 1.46 10.77 12.28
N TRP A 407 1.90 11.70 11.44
CA TRP A 407 3.26 11.75 10.92
C TRP A 407 3.99 12.95 11.49
N LEU A 408 5.24 12.75 11.91
CA LEU A 408 6.16 13.83 12.27
C LEU A 408 7.44 13.62 11.47
N SER A 409 7.89 14.67 10.78
CA SER A 409 8.99 14.52 9.84
C SER A 409 10.01 15.63 9.99
N ALA A 410 11.25 15.34 9.62
CA ALA A 410 12.32 16.31 9.52
C ALA A 410 13.24 15.89 8.39
N GLY A 411 13.87 16.84 7.75
CA GLY A 411 14.78 16.53 6.67
C GLY A 411 15.69 17.67 6.31
N THR A 412 16.64 17.36 5.46
CA THR A 412 17.64 18.33 5.03
C THR A 412 18.09 18.03 3.61
N THR A 413 18.55 19.06 2.94
CA THR A 413 19.26 18.95 1.68
C THR A 413 20.60 19.62 1.83
N TYR A 414 21.66 18.94 1.38
CA TYR A 414 22.98 19.54 1.25
C TYR A 414 23.34 19.63 -0.23
N ALA A 415 23.59 20.84 -0.70
CA ALA A 415 23.98 21.07 -2.08
C ALA A 415 25.50 21.14 -2.15
N PHE A 416 26.10 20.19 -2.87
CA PHE A 416 27.55 20.20 -3.08
C PHE A 416 27.95 21.36 -3.98
N ASN A 417 27.10 21.65 -4.93
CA ASN A 417 27.29 22.74 -5.88
C ASN A 417 25.92 23.04 -6.52
N GLU A 418 25.92 23.80 -7.59
CA GLU A 418 24.67 24.15 -8.26
C GLU A 418 23.99 22.96 -8.90
N ASP A 419 24.73 21.89 -9.17
CA ASP A 419 24.20 20.78 -9.96
C ASP A 419 23.88 19.56 -9.14
N ALA A 420 24.58 19.33 -8.02
CA ALA A 420 24.48 18.08 -7.27
C ALA A 420 24.07 18.35 -5.83
N SER A 421 23.15 17.53 -5.32
CA SER A 421 22.72 17.63 -3.94
C SER A 421 22.31 16.25 -3.42
N VAL A 422 22.26 16.16 -2.11
CA VAL A 422 21.74 14.96 -1.44
C VAL A 422 20.67 15.39 -0.44
N ASP A 423 19.59 14.61 -0.40
CA ASP A 423 18.51 14.80 0.57
C ASP A 423 18.56 13.69 1.59
N ALA A 424 18.26 14.02 2.83
CA ALA A 424 18.01 13.04 3.88
C ALA A 424 16.74 13.42 4.59
N GLY A 425 15.94 12.42 4.89
CA GLY A 425 14.69 12.66 5.60
C GLY A 425 14.42 11.56 6.59
N VAL A 426 13.71 11.92 7.64
CA VAL A 426 13.27 10.96 8.64
C VAL A 426 11.83 11.28 8.99
N SER A 427 11.05 10.24 9.19
CA SER A 427 9.68 10.41 9.58
C SER A 427 9.32 9.39 10.65
N TYR A 428 8.56 9.84 11.62
CA TYR A 428 7.96 8.95 12.62
C TYR A 428 6.47 8.94 12.39
N MET A 429 5.90 7.76 12.20
CA MET A 429 4.48 7.60 12.01
C MET A 429 3.91 6.83 13.20
N HIS A 430 2.91 7.40 13.83
CA HIS A 430 2.27 6.81 14.98
C HIS A 430 0.85 6.41 14.63
N GLY A 431 0.54 5.13 14.79
CA GLY A 431 -0.80 4.60 14.59
C GLY A 431 -1.54 4.49 15.91
N GLN A 432 -2.82 4.82 15.86
CA GLN A 432 -3.67 4.79 17.03
C GLN A 432 -3.88 3.37 17.52
N HIS A 433 -3.94 3.19 18.83
CA HIS A 433 -4.27 1.89 19.44
C HIS A 433 -5.73 1.55 19.14
N VAL A 434 -5.98 0.32 18.67
CA VAL A 434 -7.35 -0.10 18.36
C VAL A 434 -7.61 -1.52 18.87
N GLU A 435 -8.88 -1.81 19.17
CA GLU A 435 -9.37 -3.14 19.48
C GLU A 435 -10.42 -3.52 18.44
N PHE A 436 -10.42 -4.79 18.03
CA PHE A 436 -11.38 -5.22 17.02
C PHE A 436 -11.53 -6.73 17.03
N THR A 437 -12.57 -7.20 16.35
CA THR A 437 -12.86 -8.61 16.19
C THR A 437 -12.77 -8.98 14.72
N GLU A 438 -12.07 -10.07 14.43
CA GLU A 438 -11.97 -10.62 13.08
C GLU A 438 -12.23 -12.12 13.17
N GLY A 439 -13.29 -12.57 12.48
CA GLY A 439 -13.72 -13.94 12.61
C GLY A 439 -14.09 -14.22 14.08
N PRO A 440 -13.65 -15.34 14.61
CA PRO A 440 -13.93 -15.65 16.03
C PRO A 440 -12.94 -14.99 17.00
N TYR A 441 -12.03 -14.16 16.54
CA TYR A 441 -10.92 -13.67 17.34
C TYR A 441 -11.10 -12.20 17.70
N THR A 442 -10.72 -11.84 18.94
CA THR A 442 -10.67 -10.45 19.38
C THR A 442 -9.22 -10.04 19.58
N PHE A 443 -8.82 -8.93 18.94
CA PHE A 443 -7.44 -8.43 18.93
C PHE A 443 -7.38 -7.03 19.50
N LYS A 444 -6.18 -6.71 19.99
CA LYS A 444 -5.83 -5.34 20.35
C LYS A 444 -4.60 -4.93 19.56
N UNK A 445 -4.50 -4.00 19.14
CA UNK A 445 -3.46 -3.47 18.51
C UNK A 445 -2.66 -2.83 19.52
N UNK A 446 -2.27 -3.37 19.79
CA UNK A 446 -1.57 -2.92 20.82
C UNK A 446 -0.48 -2.29 20.35
N UNK A 447 -0.49 -1.55 20.38
CA UNK A 447 0.50 -0.92 20.28
C UNK A 447 1.14 -1.04 21.47
N UNK A 448 1.46 -1.81 21.48
CA UNK A 448 2.01 -2.11 22.59
C UNK A 448 2.33 -0.90 23.18
N UNK A 449 2.29 -0.85 23.75
CA UNK A 449 2.58 0.03 24.29
C UNK A 449 2.92 1.11 23.51
N UNK A 450 3.45 1.11 23.36
CA UNK A 450 3.81 1.98 22.77
C UNK A 450 3.40 2.13 21.47
N UNK A 451 3.41 1.93 21.34
CA UNK A 451 3.33 2.13 20.38
C UNK A 451 2.79 1.90 19.29
N UNK A 452 2.60 1.87 19.38
CA UNK A 452 2.29 1.68 18.52
C UNK A 452 2.10 1.38 17.36
N UNK A 453 1.75 1.16 17.16
CA UNK A 453 1.40 0.81 16.12
C UNK A 453 2.29 0.92 15.03
N UNK A 454 2.45 1.46 14.71
CA UNK A 454 3.05 1.59 13.59
C UNK A 454 4.08 2.64 13.77
N UNK A 455 4.88 2.31 13.84
CA UNK A 455 5.87 3.17 13.89
C UNK A 455 6.57 2.94 12.71
N UNK A 456 6.77 3.68 12.17
CA UNK A 456 7.44 3.56 11.03
C UNK A 456 8.42 4.62 11.05
N UNK A 457 9.35 4.40 10.90
CA UNK A 457 10.32 5.27 10.71
C UNK A 457 10.69 5.15 9.32
N UNK A 458 10.72 5.88 8.76
CA UNK A 458 11.05 6.00 7.52
C UNK A 458 12.25 6.78 7.51
N TYR A 459 13.31 6.35 6.92
CA TYR A 459 14.61 7.05 6.71
C TYR A 459 14.85 7.08 5.21
N GLY A 460 15.07 8.25 4.69
CA GLY A 460 15.23 8.36 3.24
C GLY A 460 16.48 9.09 2.85
N VAL A 461 17.06 8.68 1.72
CA VAL A 461 18.20 9.39 1.10
C VAL A 461 17.96 9.40 -0.40
N ASN A 462 18.08 10.60 -0.98
CA ASN A 462 18.02 10.76 -2.44
C ASN A 462 19.22 11.59 -2.90
N PHE A 463 19.69 11.24 -4.07
CA PHE A 463 20.71 12.01 -4.76
C PHE A 463 20.09 12.69 -5.95
N ASN A 464 20.41 13.98 -6.12
CA ASN A 464 19.83 14.78 -7.20
C ASN A 464 20.95 15.36 -8.06
N TYR A 465 20.71 15.38 -9.38
CA TYR A 465 21.69 15.95 -10.28
C TYR A 465 21.00 16.68 -11.44
N ARG A 466 21.50 17.88 -11.73
CA ARG A 466 21.03 18.70 -12.85
C ARG A 466 22.07 18.67 -13.96
N PHE A 467 21.68 18.20 -15.12
CA PHE A 467 22.60 18.07 -16.25
C PHE A 467 22.80 19.35 -17.05
#